data_be4f7baff939eb526662ff24afda1424
#
_entry.id   be4f7baff939eb526662ff24afda1424
#
_cell.length_a   1.000
_cell.length_b   1.000
_cell.length_c   1.000
_cell.angle_alpha   90.00
_cell.angle_beta   90.00
_cell.angle_gamma   90.00
#
_symmetry.space_group_name_H-M   'P 1'
#
loop_
_entity.id
_entity.type
_entity.pdbx_description
1 polymer ?
#
loop_
_entity_poly.entity_id
_entity_poly.type
_entity_poly.pdbx_seq_one_letter_code
_entity_poly.pdbx_strand_id
1 'polypeptide(L)'
;MLSKFDDYPIHQTPDPLATPASSDKDVYERYWFNAYSTAGDMYLGIGTAHYPHLGIRDCGISIAIDGVQHSFHASCRAEGDPADQQVGPFRIEILEPMRSCRIVLEENETDFSCDLTFEGRTGNVEEPRHYWGGDIRRVMDTTRFTQLGRWSGWIQFDGRRIELDPATIRGTKDRSWGIRPLDGGDRRGAPAPPARNSMFFLWAPLNFDDICVQYQLFEDSLGRPLSSVGALLPTYDTLDDLPGIEDPAARHMRSHEHRLQFEDGSRMVHTADMSFVSVDDGTLHEFHLEKIFTFRMKGIGYHHPEWGHGAWKGDLAMASESWNMDEVDDQVYENQHCQHLVRATMGDRVGIGVLEQLCVGPYRPYGMEGFMARSG
;
A
#
# COMPACT_ATOMS: atom_id res chain seq x y z
N MET A 1 -0.09 20.12 5.50
CA MET A 1 -0.80 20.71 4.33
C MET A 1 -0.15 20.20 3.07
N LEU A 2 -0.88 19.45 2.28
CA LEU A 2 -0.42 18.91 1.00
C LEU A 2 -0.33 19.99 -0.09
N SER A 3 0.57 19.80 -1.04
CA SER A 3 0.76 20.63 -2.22
C SER A 3 0.79 19.78 -3.51
N LYS A 4 0.76 20.42 -4.68
CA LYS A 4 0.86 19.69 -5.95
C LYS A 4 2.19 18.95 -6.11
N PHE A 5 3.25 19.42 -5.44
CA PHE A 5 4.57 18.80 -5.50
C PHE A 5 4.66 17.50 -4.70
N ASP A 6 3.74 17.24 -3.74
CA ASP A 6 3.75 15.99 -2.97
C ASP A 6 3.38 14.76 -3.81
N ASP A 7 2.91 14.97 -5.05
CA ASP A 7 2.73 13.90 -6.04
C ASP A 7 4.02 13.55 -6.80
N TYR A 8 5.08 14.31 -6.65
CA TYR A 8 6.39 14.05 -7.26
C TYR A 8 7.41 13.53 -6.24
N PRO A 9 8.44 12.76 -6.65
CA PRO A 9 9.45 12.21 -5.74
C PRO A 9 10.55 13.22 -5.40
N ILE A 10 10.22 14.39 -4.89
CA ILE A 10 11.11 15.55 -4.71
C ILE A 10 11.07 16.17 -3.32
N HIS A 11 10.75 15.40 -2.28
CA HIS A 11 10.70 15.90 -0.90
C HIS A 11 12.10 16.11 -0.34
N GLN A 12 12.40 17.35 0.07
CA GLN A 12 13.76 17.74 0.45
C GLN A 12 13.87 19.05 1.24
N THR A 13 15.09 19.41 1.57
CA THR A 13 15.55 20.64 2.23
C THR A 13 16.28 21.58 1.24
N PRO A 14 17.14 22.56 1.72
CA PRO A 14 17.85 23.52 0.89
C PRO A 14 18.83 22.97 -0.14
N ASP A 15 19.15 21.69 -0.10
CA ASP A 15 20.04 21.05 -1.08
C ASP A 15 19.37 20.95 -2.46
N PRO A 16 20.12 20.72 -3.55
CA PRO A 16 19.55 20.43 -4.86
C PRO A 16 18.58 19.24 -4.81
N LEU A 17 17.51 19.27 -5.62
CA LEU A 17 16.43 18.26 -5.63
C LEU A 17 16.92 16.79 -5.71
N ALA A 18 18.06 16.56 -6.32
CA ALA A 18 18.67 15.23 -6.41
C ALA A 18 19.32 14.74 -5.11
N THR A 19 19.46 15.61 -4.10
CA THR A 19 20.11 15.29 -2.83
C THR A 19 19.07 15.25 -1.72
N PRO A 20 18.73 14.10 -1.17
CA PRO A 20 17.76 14.02 -0.07
C PRO A 20 18.22 14.76 1.19
N ALA A 21 17.27 15.23 1.97
CA ALA A 21 17.48 15.92 3.24
C ALA A 21 18.25 15.11 4.29
N SER A 22 18.13 13.80 4.25
CA SER A 22 18.77 12.88 5.18
C SER A 22 19.84 12.07 4.47
N SER A 23 20.96 11.83 5.15
CA SER A 23 22.00 10.90 4.69
C SER A 23 21.73 9.43 5.12
N ASP A 24 20.56 9.15 5.67
CA ASP A 24 20.17 7.79 6.04
C ASP A 24 19.98 6.96 4.75
N LYS A 25 20.62 5.78 4.69
CA LYS A 25 20.54 4.92 3.50
C LYS A 25 19.14 4.35 3.26
N ASP A 26 18.29 4.36 4.29
CA ASP A 26 16.90 3.89 4.24
C ASP A 26 15.91 4.99 3.79
N VAL A 27 16.43 6.12 3.24
CA VAL A 27 15.60 7.14 2.58
C VAL A 27 14.98 6.57 1.32
N TYR A 28 13.69 6.82 1.15
CA TYR A 28 12.92 6.34 0.01
C TYR A 28 11.85 7.35 -0.41
N GLU A 29 11.42 7.23 -1.67
CA GLU A 29 10.25 7.84 -2.28
C GLU A 29 9.45 6.74 -2.95
N ARG A 30 8.15 6.57 -2.64
CA ARG A 30 7.38 5.43 -3.10
C ARG A 30 5.98 5.79 -3.55
N TYR A 31 5.55 5.14 -4.62
CA TYR A 31 4.15 5.00 -5.02
C TYR A 31 3.67 3.60 -4.74
N TRP A 32 2.45 3.52 -4.26
CA TRP A 32 1.68 2.31 -4.14
C TRP A 32 0.30 2.53 -4.74
N PHE A 33 -0.15 1.56 -5.52
CA PHE A 33 -1.49 1.57 -6.07
C PHE A 33 -2.11 0.20 -5.94
N ASN A 34 -3.43 0.17 -5.76
CA ASN A 34 -4.22 -1.02 -6.03
C ASN A 34 -5.37 -0.70 -6.98
N ALA A 35 -5.84 -1.74 -7.66
CA ALA A 35 -7.07 -1.75 -8.42
C ALA A 35 -7.81 -3.07 -8.20
N TYR A 36 -9.11 -3.03 -8.09
CA TYR A 36 -9.93 -4.21 -7.91
C TYR A 36 -11.30 -4.03 -8.54
N SER A 37 -11.87 -5.14 -9.05
CA SER A 37 -13.22 -5.12 -9.61
C SER A 37 -14.25 -5.03 -8.49
N THR A 38 -15.37 -4.35 -8.75
CA THR A 38 -16.53 -4.32 -7.84
C THR A 38 -17.22 -5.68 -7.71
N ALA A 39 -16.97 -6.59 -8.65
CA ALA A 39 -17.42 -7.99 -8.57
C ALA A 39 -16.61 -8.83 -7.57
N GLY A 40 -15.35 -8.40 -7.27
CA GLY A 40 -14.47 -9.10 -6.34
C GLY A 40 -13.70 -10.27 -6.97
N ASP A 41 -13.53 -10.29 -8.28
CA ASP A 41 -12.89 -11.38 -9.03
C ASP A 41 -11.46 -11.06 -9.50
N MET A 42 -11.00 -9.83 -9.31
CA MET A 42 -9.66 -9.37 -9.70
C MET A 42 -9.09 -8.40 -8.68
N TYR A 43 -7.78 -8.51 -8.44
CA TYR A 43 -6.98 -7.53 -7.69
C TYR A 43 -5.66 -7.29 -8.40
N LEU A 44 -5.29 -6.02 -8.57
CA LEU A 44 -4.02 -5.57 -9.13
C LEU A 44 -3.30 -4.70 -8.09
N GLY A 45 -2.03 -5.00 -7.83
CA GLY A 45 -1.13 -4.18 -7.03
C GLY A 45 0.01 -3.64 -7.89
N ILE A 46 0.39 -2.37 -7.69
CA ILE A 46 1.51 -1.74 -8.38
C ILE A 46 2.33 -0.97 -7.35
N GLY A 47 3.62 -1.22 -7.29
CA GLY A 47 4.55 -0.50 -6.43
C GLY A 47 5.77 -0.05 -7.22
N THR A 48 6.26 1.17 -6.95
CA THR A 48 7.56 1.62 -7.43
C THR A 48 8.20 2.54 -6.42
N ALA A 49 9.52 2.49 -6.33
CA ALA A 49 10.26 3.32 -5.40
C ALA A 49 11.60 3.79 -5.96
N HIS A 50 12.03 4.93 -5.44
CA HIS A 50 13.36 5.48 -5.60
C HIS A 50 14.08 5.46 -4.25
N TYR A 51 15.27 4.86 -4.23
CA TYR A 51 16.17 4.79 -3.07
C TYR A 51 17.45 5.55 -3.40
N PRO A 52 17.48 6.86 -3.16
CA PRO A 52 18.55 7.73 -3.69
C PRO A 52 19.93 7.37 -3.14
N HIS A 53 20.04 6.96 -1.87
CA HIS A 53 21.32 6.57 -1.27
C HIS A 53 21.77 5.13 -1.58
N LEU A 54 20.91 4.33 -2.16
CA LEU A 54 21.26 3.03 -2.72
C LEU A 54 21.58 3.13 -4.22
N GLY A 55 21.18 4.23 -4.87
CA GLY A 55 21.31 4.41 -6.32
C GLY A 55 20.39 3.45 -7.09
N ILE A 56 19.21 3.13 -6.54
CA ILE A 56 18.28 2.13 -7.10
C ILE A 56 16.91 2.75 -7.29
N ARG A 57 16.26 2.37 -8.41
CA ARG A 57 14.81 2.43 -8.59
C ARG A 57 14.29 1.02 -8.84
N ASP A 58 13.16 0.68 -8.24
CA ASP A 58 12.48 -0.59 -8.46
C ASP A 58 11.00 -0.42 -8.73
N CYS A 59 10.39 -1.43 -9.33
CA CYS A 59 8.95 -1.54 -9.46
C CYS A 59 8.49 -3.00 -9.45
N GLY A 60 7.22 -3.19 -9.07
CA GLY A 60 6.52 -4.45 -9.20
C GLY A 60 5.08 -4.20 -9.64
N ILE A 61 4.57 -5.06 -10.51
CA ILE A 61 3.17 -5.14 -10.90
C ILE A 61 2.72 -6.57 -10.65
N SER A 62 1.60 -6.74 -9.93
CA SER A 62 1.10 -8.07 -9.62
C SER A 62 -0.42 -8.11 -9.70
N ILE A 63 -0.94 -9.12 -10.38
CA ILE A 63 -2.38 -9.33 -10.56
C ILE A 63 -2.80 -10.68 -10.02
N ALA A 64 -3.84 -10.71 -9.18
CA ALA A 64 -4.49 -11.90 -8.66
C ALA A 64 -5.86 -12.05 -9.33
N ILE A 65 -6.04 -13.16 -10.05
CA ILE A 65 -7.25 -13.48 -10.80
C ILE A 65 -7.31 -15.00 -11.02
N ASP A 66 -8.52 -15.58 -11.01
CA ASP A 66 -8.76 -17.00 -11.27
C ASP A 66 -7.91 -17.94 -10.38
N GLY A 67 -7.63 -17.54 -9.12
CA GLY A 67 -6.87 -18.35 -8.16
C GLY A 67 -5.35 -18.30 -8.35
N VAL A 68 -4.84 -17.52 -9.30
CA VAL A 68 -3.40 -17.36 -9.57
C VAL A 68 -2.99 -15.91 -9.37
N GLN A 69 -1.85 -15.70 -8.72
CA GLN A 69 -1.21 -14.40 -8.67
C GLN A 69 0.01 -14.38 -9.60
N HIS A 70 -0.01 -13.47 -10.59
CA HIS A 70 1.07 -13.24 -11.55
C HIS A 70 1.78 -11.95 -11.20
N SER A 71 3.10 -11.92 -11.31
CA SER A 71 3.92 -10.78 -10.88
C SER A 71 5.02 -10.46 -11.88
N PHE A 72 5.24 -9.18 -12.10
CA PHE A 72 6.37 -8.59 -12.80
C PHE A 72 7.21 -7.80 -11.81
N HIS A 73 8.51 -7.90 -11.91
CA HIS A 73 9.49 -7.17 -11.13
C HIS A 73 10.53 -6.53 -12.03
N ALA A 74 10.94 -5.32 -11.69
CA ALA A 74 12.11 -4.70 -12.30
C ALA A 74 12.90 -3.88 -11.28
N SER A 75 14.20 -3.80 -11.50
CA SER A 75 15.13 -2.98 -10.72
C SER A 75 16.18 -2.40 -11.66
N CYS A 76 16.53 -1.13 -11.45
CA CYS A 76 17.57 -0.49 -12.24
C CYS A 76 18.44 0.45 -11.40
N ARG A 77 19.59 0.84 -11.96
CA ARG A 77 20.38 1.95 -11.42
C ARG A 77 19.58 3.24 -11.54
N ALA A 78 19.47 3.97 -10.43
CA ALA A 78 18.83 5.27 -10.41
C ALA A 78 19.80 6.33 -10.98
N GLU A 79 19.56 6.73 -12.22
CA GLU A 79 20.29 7.79 -12.92
C GLU A 79 19.31 8.87 -13.38
N GLY A 80 19.84 10.07 -13.68
CA GLY A 80 19.07 11.18 -14.23
C GLY A 80 18.29 12.00 -13.21
N ASP A 81 17.23 12.67 -13.69
CA ASP A 81 16.40 13.56 -12.88
C ASP A 81 15.52 12.74 -11.92
N PRO A 82 15.43 13.12 -10.63
CA PRO A 82 14.50 12.46 -9.69
C PRO A 82 13.02 12.51 -10.11
N ALA A 83 12.64 13.48 -10.93
CA ALA A 83 11.29 13.57 -11.48
C ALA A 83 11.00 12.50 -12.55
N ASP A 84 12.04 11.90 -13.14
CA ASP A 84 11.90 10.79 -14.10
C ASP A 84 11.57 9.51 -13.35
N GLN A 85 10.30 9.15 -13.33
CA GLN A 85 9.78 7.99 -12.61
C GLN A 85 9.78 6.75 -13.51
N GLN A 86 10.98 6.36 -13.96
CA GLN A 86 11.17 5.26 -14.91
C GLN A 86 12.05 4.15 -14.33
N VAL A 87 11.65 2.89 -14.58
CA VAL A 87 12.38 1.66 -14.25
C VAL A 87 12.36 0.77 -15.49
N GLY A 88 13.39 0.89 -16.35
CA GLY A 88 13.39 0.21 -17.63
C GLY A 88 12.16 0.57 -18.49
N PRO A 89 11.33 -0.43 -18.90
CA PRO A 89 10.10 -0.17 -19.68
C PRO A 89 8.93 0.37 -18.86
N PHE A 90 9.03 0.40 -17.54
CA PHE A 90 8.00 0.93 -16.65
C PHE A 90 8.17 2.43 -16.44
N ARG A 91 7.05 3.18 -16.42
CA ARG A 91 7.04 4.60 -16.02
C ARG A 91 5.71 5.04 -15.44
N ILE A 92 5.76 6.10 -14.62
CA ILE A 92 4.60 6.84 -14.14
C ILE A 92 4.62 8.25 -14.76
N GLU A 93 3.49 8.67 -15.29
CA GLU A 93 3.26 10.01 -15.82
C GLU A 93 2.22 10.71 -14.94
N ILE A 94 2.58 11.83 -14.30
CA ILE A 94 1.62 12.65 -13.56
C ILE A 94 0.82 13.47 -14.57
N LEU A 95 -0.45 13.14 -14.80
CA LEU A 95 -1.32 13.85 -15.73
C LEU A 95 -1.85 15.15 -15.11
N GLU A 96 -2.40 15.03 -13.91
CA GLU A 96 -2.81 16.15 -13.07
C GLU A 96 -2.38 15.90 -11.64
N PRO A 97 -1.44 16.70 -11.08
CA PRO A 97 -0.91 16.48 -9.74
C PRO A 97 -2.01 16.38 -8.69
N MET A 98 -1.91 15.35 -7.83
CA MET A 98 -2.84 15.01 -6.76
C MET A 98 -4.21 14.51 -7.22
N ARG A 99 -4.45 14.35 -8.53
CA ARG A 99 -5.74 13.94 -9.10
C ARG A 99 -5.66 12.73 -10.02
N SER A 100 -4.71 12.74 -10.97
CA SER A 100 -4.61 11.66 -11.96
C SER A 100 -3.18 11.37 -12.38
N CYS A 101 -2.90 10.11 -12.67
CA CYS A 101 -1.63 9.66 -13.23
C CYS A 101 -1.85 8.46 -14.15
N ARG A 102 -0.90 8.27 -15.06
CA ARG A 102 -0.85 7.16 -15.99
C ARG A 102 0.34 6.27 -15.68
N ILE A 103 0.14 4.97 -15.72
CA ILE A 103 1.16 3.94 -15.50
C ILE A 103 1.30 3.16 -16.78
N VAL A 104 2.51 3.12 -17.31
CA VAL A 104 2.82 2.40 -18.53
C VAL A 104 3.91 1.37 -18.26
N LEU A 105 3.68 0.15 -18.67
CA LEU A 105 4.71 -0.87 -18.86
C LEU A 105 4.71 -1.26 -20.33
N GLU A 106 5.76 -0.86 -21.03
CA GLU A 106 5.92 -1.19 -22.45
C GLU A 106 6.18 -2.69 -22.65
N GLU A 107 5.95 -3.19 -23.87
CA GLU A 107 6.29 -4.58 -24.22
C GLU A 107 7.75 -4.89 -23.88
N ASN A 108 7.98 -6.03 -23.30
CA ASN A 108 9.27 -6.49 -22.82
C ASN A 108 9.36 -8.02 -22.85
N GLU A 109 10.44 -8.59 -22.35
CA GLU A 109 10.70 -10.04 -22.39
C GLU A 109 9.82 -10.89 -21.45
N THR A 110 9.00 -10.27 -20.56
CA THR A 110 8.26 -10.99 -19.50
C THR A 110 6.79 -11.23 -19.84
N ASP A 111 6.31 -10.88 -21.01
CA ASP A 111 4.90 -10.92 -21.42
C ASP A 111 3.97 -9.99 -20.60
N PHE A 112 4.50 -9.20 -19.67
CA PHE A 112 3.74 -8.17 -18.97
C PHE A 112 3.81 -6.85 -19.73
N SER A 113 2.65 -6.23 -19.96
CA SER A 113 2.56 -4.84 -20.43
C SER A 113 1.26 -4.20 -19.94
N CYS A 114 1.23 -2.89 -19.81
CA CYS A 114 0.00 -2.18 -19.43
C CYS A 114 0.02 -0.71 -19.85
N ASP A 115 -1.17 -0.16 -19.94
CA ASP A 115 -1.44 1.27 -20.07
C ASP A 115 -2.66 1.59 -19.21
N LEU A 116 -2.44 2.10 -18.02
CA LEU A 116 -3.42 2.26 -16.97
C LEU A 116 -3.51 3.71 -16.54
N THR A 117 -4.71 4.21 -16.34
CA THR A 117 -4.94 5.56 -15.81
C THR A 117 -5.72 5.48 -14.51
N PHE A 118 -5.14 6.08 -13.45
CA PHE A 118 -5.80 6.33 -12.18
C PHE A 118 -6.43 7.72 -12.19
N GLU A 119 -7.67 7.81 -11.75
CA GLU A 119 -8.37 9.07 -11.46
C GLU A 119 -8.94 9.05 -10.06
N GLY A 120 -8.65 10.10 -9.26
CA GLY A 120 -9.23 10.25 -7.93
C GLY A 120 -10.76 10.36 -7.97
N ARG A 121 -11.43 9.68 -7.05
CA ARG A 121 -12.86 9.86 -6.73
C ARG A 121 -13.08 10.67 -5.46
N THR A 122 -12.02 10.86 -4.67
CA THR A 122 -12.02 11.60 -3.41
C THR A 122 -10.92 12.64 -3.38
N GLY A 123 -10.99 13.61 -2.49
CA GLY A 123 -9.82 14.36 -2.07
C GLY A 123 -8.74 13.44 -1.47
N ASN A 124 -7.53 13.96 -1.34
CA ASN A 124 -6.45 13.23 -0.69
C ASN A 124 -6.57 13.33 0.84
N VAL A 125 -6.09 12.31 1.54
CA VAL A 125 -6.00 12.29 3.00
C VAL A 125 -4.53 12.25 3.37
N GLU A 126 -4.02 13.34 3.95
CA GLU A 126 -2.69 13.36 4.58
C GLU A 126 -2.75 12.51 5.86
N GLU A 127 -1.85 11.54 5.97
CA GLU A 127 -1.73 10.73 7.18
C GLU A 127 -0.77 11.39 8.17
N PRO A 128 -0.99 11.26 9.50
CA PRO A 128 -0.04 11.73 10.48
C PRO A 128 1.35 11.14 10.25
N ARG A 129 2.37 11.98 10.40
CA ARG A 129 3.76 11.52 10.28
C ARG A 129 4.01 10.33 11.17
N HIS A 130 4.39 9.21 10.58
CA HIS A 130 4.70 7.99 11.28
C HIS A 130 6.16 8.03 11.73
N TYR A 131 6.37 8.24 13.03
CA TYR A 131 7.69 8.27 13.62
C TYR A 131 7.89 7.13 14.61
N TRP A 132 8.92 6.33 14.37
CA TRP A 132 9.37 5.30 15.29
C TRP A 132 10.88 5.41 15.49
N GLY A 133 11.27 5.94 16.65
CA GLY A 133 12.67 6.07 17.06
C GLY A 133 13.13 4.86 17.87
N GLY A 134 14.28 4.31 17.52
CA GLY A 134 15.03 3.41 18.39
C GLY A 134 15.95 4.20 19.35
N ASP A 135 16.56 3.50 20.31
CA ASP A 135 17.48 4.13 21.29
C ASP A 135 18.74 4.69 20.63
N ILE A 136 19.11 4.16 19.46
CA ILE A 136 20.38 4.46 18.78
C ILE A 136 20.15 5.19 17.47
N ARG A 137 19.07 4.89 16.76
CA ARG A 137 18.75 5.48 15.44
C ARG A 137 17.26 5.59 15.21
N ARG A 138 16.89 6.45 14.26
CA ARG A 138 15.56 6.50 13.69
C ARG A 138 15.31 5.19 12.93
N VAL A 139 14.21 4.51 13.23
CA VAL A 139 13.81 3.28 12.56
C VAL A 139 12.84 3.58 11.42
N MET A 140 11.84 4.42 11.69
CA MET A 140 10.86 4.86 10.70
C MET A 140 10.55 6.35 10.92
N ASP A 141 10.47 7.09 9.85
CA ASP A 141 10.09 8.51 9.84
C ASP A 141 9.50 8.83 8.48
N THR A 142 8.19 8.56 8.34
CA THR A 142 7.52 8.61 7.05
C THR A 142 6.33 9.54 7.08
N THR A 143 6.10 10.19 5.95
CA THR A 143 4.87 10.90 5.64
C THR A 143 4.18 10.15 4.51
N ARG A 144 2.84 10.17 4.49
CA ARG A 144 2.03 9.50 3.49
C ARG A 144 0.74 10.27 3.25
N PHE A 145 0.23 10.16 2.02
CA PHE A 145 -1.15 10.48 1.73
C PHE A 145 -1.81 9.37 0.91
N THR A 146 -3.11 9.25 1.05
CA THR A 146 -3.94 8.27 0.37
C THR A 146 -5.05 8.97 -0.41
N GLN A 147 -5.38 8.47 -1.60
CA GLN A 147 -6.51 8.90 -2.41
C GLN A 147 -7.25 7.68 -2.96
N LEU A 148 -8.58 7.60 -2.74
CA LEU A 148 -9.38 6.57 -3.37
C LEU A 148 -9.87 7.03 -4.75
N GLY A 149 -9.92 6.09 -5.69
CA GLY A 149 -10.16 6.42 -7.09
C GLY A 149 -10.74 5.28 -7.92
N ARG A 150 -10.63 5.44 -9.22
CA ARG A 150 -11.04 4.48 -10.24
C ARG A 150 -9.94 4.32 -11.27
N TRP A 151 -10.03 3.23 -12.03
CA TRP A 151 -9.04 2.87 -13.02
C TRP A 151 -9.64 2.64 -14.38
N SER A 152 -8.93 3.05 -15.41
CA SER A 152 -9.21 2.73 -16.81
C SER A 152 -7.94 2.28 -17.52
N GLY A 153 -8.09 1.71 -18.71
CA GLY A 153 -6.98 1.23 -19.53
C GLY A 153 -6.93 -0.28 -19.62
N TRP A 154 -5.74 -0.86 -19.73
CA TRP A 154 -5.58 -2.30 -19.92
C TRP A 154 -4.28 -2.83 -19.30
N ILE A 155 -4.29 -4.13 -18.99
CA ILE A 155 -3.12 -4.91 -18.62
C ILE A 155 -3.07 -6.22 -19.40
N GLN A 156 -1.88 -6.60 -19.85
CA GLN A 156 -1.59 -7.88 -20.50
C GLN A 156 -0.59 -8.67 -19.67
N PHE A 157 -0.82 -9.96 -19.53
CA PHE A 157 0.05 -10.94 -18.85
C PHE A 157 -0.40 -12.34 -19.25
N ASP A 158 0.50 -13.31 -19.28
CA ASP A 158 0.23 -14.73 -19.55
C ASP A 158 -0.64 -14.94 -20.82
N GLY A 159 -0.32 -14.18 -21.90
CA GLY A 159 -1.08 -14.22 -23.17
C GLY A 159 -2.50 -13.66 -23.09
N ARG A 160 -2.92 -13.08 -21.98
CA ARG A 160 -4.25 -12.51 -21.72
C ARG A 160 -4.18 -11.00 -21.67
N ARG A 161 -5.22 -10.33 -22.18
CA ARG A 161 -5.42 -8.88 -22.03
C ARG A 161 -6.74 -8.62 -21.32
N ILE A 162 -6.68 -7.78 -20.29
CA ILE A 162 -7.83 -7.36 -19.49
C ILE A 162 -7.99 -5.86 -19.63
N GLU A 163 -9.20 -5.43 -20.02
CA GLU A 163 -9.59 -4.03 -20.05
C GLU A 163 -10.18 -3.62 -18.69
N LEU A 164 -9.78 -2.47 -18.18
CA LEU A 164 -10.27 -1.90 -16.93
C LEU A 164 -11.30 -0.81 -17.24
N ASP A 165 -12.55 -1.03 -16.80
CA ASP A 165 -13.63 -0.08 -16.94
C ASP A 165 -13.75 0.77 -15.65
N PRO A 166 -13.62 2.12 -15.72
CA PRO A 166 -13.71 2.98 -14.54
C PRO A 166 -15.08 2.94 -13.85
N ALA A 167 -16.13 2.43 -14.52
CA ALA A 167 -17.42 2.18 -13.87
C ALA A 167 -17.39 1.04 -12.87
N THR A 168 -16.52 0.04 -13.06
CA THR A 168 -16.47 -1.20 -12.27
C THR A 168 -15.14 -1.45 -11.59
N ILE A 169 -14.07 -0.70 -11.91
CA ILE A 169 -12.76 -0.87 -11.27
C ILE A 169 -12.51 0.30 -10.31
N ARG A 170 -12.35 -0.05 -9.04
CA ARG A 170 -12.01 0.86 -7.94
C ARG A 170 -10.58 0.63 -7.50
N GLY A 171 -10.05 1.54 -6.72
CA GLY A 171 -8.72 1.37 -6.14
C GLY A 171 -8.25 2.59 -5.38
N THR A 172 -6.95 2.57 -5.07
CA THR A 172 -6.31 3.55 -4.21
C THR A 172 -4.95 3.92 -4.77
N LYS A 173 -4.58 5.19 -4.61
CA LYS A 173 -3.22 5.71 -4.75
C LYS A 173 -2.70 6.03 -3.35
N ASP A 174 -1.57 5.49 -2.97
CA ASP A 174 -0.79 5.82 -1.78
C ASP A 174 0.56 6.38 -2.23
N ARG A 175 0.96 7.47 -1.63
CA ARG A 175 2.24 8.09 -1.86
C ARG A 175 2.93 8.31 -0.53
N SER A 176 4.14 7.75 -0.37
CA SER A 176 4.89 7.86 0.87
C SER A 176 6.36 8.17 0.62
N TRP A 177 6.99 8.85 1.59
CA TRP A 177 8.40 9.21 1.55
C TRP A 177 8.98 9.34 2.96
N GLY A 178 10.30 9.32 3.04
CA GLY A 178 11.02 9.48 4.30
C GLY A 178 12.03 8.38 4.55
N ILE A 179 12.06 7.85 5.77
CA ILE A 179 12.97 6.79 6.19
C ILE A 179 12.14 5.58 6.63
N ARG A 180 12.45 4.42 6.06
CA ARG A 180 11.78 3.16 6.37
C ARG A 180 12.77 1.99 6.23
N PRO A 181 12.78 1.00 7.16
CA PRO A 181 13.61 -0.18 7.00
C PRO A 181 13.37 -0.87 5.65
N LEU A 182 14.45 -1.17 4.95
CA LEU A 182 14.42 -1.93 3.71
C LEU A 182 14.68 -3.41 3.99
N ASP A 183 14.16 -4.26 3.11
CA ASP A 183 14.39 -5.69 3.16
C ASP A 183 15.90 -5.99 3.01
N GLY A 184 16.39 -6.96 3.80
CA GLY A 184 17.82 -7.29 3.80
C GLY A 184 18.69 -6.51 4.78
N GLY A 185 18.18 -5.45 5.41
CA GLY A 185 18.73 -4.70 6.54
C GLY A 185 20.23 -4.47 6.61
N ASP A 186 20.70 -3.51 7.39
CA ASP A 186 22.12 -3.39 7.71
C ASP A 186 22.50 -4.45 8.76
N ARG A 187 23.28 -5.44 8.35
CA ARG A 187 23.79 -6.48 9.27
C ARG A 187 24.85 -5.97 10.24
N ARG A 188 25.22 -4.69 10.16
CA ARG A 188 26.17 -4.06 11.07
C ARG A 188 25.46 -3.45 12.28
N GLY A 189 25.96 -3.72 13.44
CA GLY A 189 25.41 -3.25 14.72
C GLY A 189 24.69 -4.33 15.53
N ALA A 190 24.26 -3.96 16.72
CA ALA A 190 23.52 -4.87 17.58
C ALA A 190 22.10 -5.13 17.05
N PRO A 191 21.61 -6.38 17.13
CA PRO A 191 20.23 -6.67 16.76
C PRO A 191 19.24 -5.91 17.65
N ALA A 192 18.09 -5.54 17.10
CA ALA A 192 17.03 -4.92 17.90
C ALA A 192 16.55 -5.87 19.02
N PRO A 193 16.20 -5.33 20.20
CA PRO A 193 15.64 -6.14 21.28
C PRO A 193 14.37 -6.88 20.82
N PRO A 194 14.12 -8.13 21.24
CA PRO A 194 12.97 -8.93 20.79
C PRO A 194 11.60 -8.26 20.98
N ALA A 195 11.44 -7.47 22.05
CA ALA A 195 10.19 -6.75 22.33
C ALA A 195 9.85 -5.65 21.31
N ARG A 196 10.79 -5.29 20.43
CA ARG A 196 10.60 -4.30 19.36
C ARG A 196 10.36 -4.94 17.99
N ASN A 197 10.32 -6.27 17.92
CA ASN A 197 10.10 -7.02 16.69
C ASN A 197 8.62 -7.38 16.48
N SER A 198 7.69 -6.58 17.00
CA SER A 198 6.26 -6.76 16.75
C SER A 198 5.74 -5.63 15.89
N MET A 199 4.90 -5.96 14.93
CA MET A 199 4.16 -5.03 14.12
C MET A 199 2.73 -5.53 13.99
N PHE A 200 1.79 -4.71 14.44
CA PHE A 200 0.37 -4.91 14.20
C PHE A 200 -0.13 -3.71 13.42
N PHE A 201 -0.33 -3.92 12.14
CA PHE A 201 -0.74 -2.88 11.19
C PHE A 201 -1.97 -3.32 10.42
N LEU A 202 -2.96 -2.45 10.38
CA LEU A 202 -4.18 -2.58 9.58
C LEU A 202 -4.36 -1.31 8.74
N TRP A 203 -4.72 -1.49 7.48
CA TRP A 203 -5.07 -0.40 6.58
C TRP A 203 -6.23 -0.83 5.69
N ALA A 204 -7.31 -0.05 5.69
CA ALA A 204 -8.53 -0.41 4.97
C ALA A 204 -9.14 0.80 4.23
N PRO A 205 -8.75 1.02 2.98
CA PRO A 205 -9.50 1.88 2.06
C PRO A 205 -10.69 1.12 1.50
N LEU A 206 -11.90 1.64 1.76
CA LEU A 206 -13.15 1.02 1.33
C LEU A 206 -13.91 1.95 0.40
N ASN A 207 -14.39 1.43 -0.72
CA ASN A 207 -15.18 2.13 -1.72
C ASN A 207 -16.65 1.72 -1.62
N PHE A 208 -17.51 2.66 -1.26
CA PHE A 208 -18.96 2.59 -1.43
C PHE A 208 -19.40 3.48 -2.60
N ASP A 209 -20.65 3.47 -2.97
CA ASP A 209 -21.13 4.24 -4.12
C ASP A 209 -21.02 5.75 -3.88
N ASP A 210 -21.47 6.22 -2.71
CA ASP A 210 -21.60 7.63 -2.34
C ASP A 210 -20.52 8.13 -1.38
N ILE A 211 -19.73 7.25 -0.80
CA ILE A 211 -18.71 7.57 0.20
C ILE A 211 -17.54 6.60 0.14
N CYS A 212 -16.38 7.06 0.54
CA CYS A 212 -15.23 6.20 0.78
C CYS A 212 -14.80 6.26 2.23
N VAL A 213 -14.18 5.19 2.71
CA VAL A 213 -13.60 5.08 4.04
C VAL A 213 -12.09 4.95 3.93
N GLN A 214 -11.36 5.74 4.70
CA GLN A 214 -9.96 5.51 5.01
C GLN A 214 -9.87 5.11 6.47
N TYR A 215 -9.30 3.92 6.73
CA TYR A 215 -9.01 3.43 8.07
C TYR A 215 -7.58 2.92 8.12
N GLN A 216 -6.81 3.40 9.09
CA GLN A 216 -5.48 2.89 9.37
C GLN A 216 -5.26 2.83 10.88
N LEU A 217 -4.63 1.76 11.34
CA LEU A 217 -4.24 1.59 12.72
C LEU A 217 -2.88 0.87 12.77
N PHE A 218 -1.98 1.44 13.54
CA PHE A 218 -0.71 0.82 13.89
C PHE A 218 -0.58 0.76 15.41
N GLU A 219 -0.36 -0.44 15.95
CA GLU A 219 -0.31 -0.68 17.39
C GLU A 219 0.96 -1.39 17.82
N ASP A 220 1.31 -1.20 19.08
CA ASP A 220 2.37 -1.98 19.72
C ASP A 220 1.88 -3.37 20.17
N SER A 221 2.78 -4.19 20.70
CA SER A 221 2.46 -5.55 21.17
C SER A 221 1.42 -5.64 22.30
N LEU A 222 1.08 -4.52 22.92
CA LEU A 222 0.06 -4.43 23.99
C LEU A 222 -1.29 -3.92 23.48
N GLY A 223 -1.42 -3.58 22.18
CA GLY A 223 -2.61 -2.99 21.60
C GLY A 223 -2.73 -1.49 21.87
N ARG A 224 -1.60 -0.80 22.14
CA ARG A 224 -1.63 0.66 22.29
C ARG A 224 -1.39 1.31 20.92
N PRO A 225 -2.27 2.23 20.47
CA PRO A 225 -2.10 2.87 19.18
C PRO A 225 -0.84 3.72 19.16
N LEU A 226 -0.01 3.50 18.14
CA LEU A 226 1.18 4.29 17.82
C LEU A 226 0.85 5.33 16.75
N SER A 227 -0.06 4.99 15.83
CA SER A 227 -0.59 5.88 14.80
C SER A 227 -1.97 5.40 14.38
N SER A 228 -2.89 6.32 14.11
CA SER A 228 -4.19 6.01 13.55
C SER A 228 -4.68 7.12 12.63
N VAL A 229 -5.37 6.74 11.56
CA VAL A 229 -6.03 7.64 10.62
C VAL A 229 -7.39 7.10 10.29
N GLY A 230 -8.39 7.96 10.31
CA GLY A 230 -9.71 7.63 9.83
C GLY A 230 -10.36 8.82 9.16
N ALA A 231 -11.01 8.56 8.03
CA ALA A 231 -11.80 9.56 7.33
C ALA A 231 -12.99 8.92 6.60
N LEU A 232 -14.10 9.65 6.57
CA LEU A 232 -15.18 9.46 5.61
C LEU A 232 -15.06 10.53 4.53
N LEU A 233 -15.00 10.11 3.29
CA LEU A 233 -14.68 10.95 2.15
C LEU A 233 -15.84 10.96 1.17
N PRO A 234 -16.41 12.13 0.83
CA PRO A 234 -17.35 12.24 -0.29
C PRO A 234 -16.72 11.75 -1.59
N THR A 235 -17.56 11.21 -2.48
CA THR A 235 -17.13 10.77 -3.81
C THR A 235 -17.60 11.74 -4.88
N TYR A 236 -16.80 11.86 -5.96
CA TYR A 236 -17.03 12.75 -7.08
C TYR A 236 -16.97 11.98 -8.39
N ASP A 237 -17.85 12.34 -9.33
CA ASP A 237 -17.99 11.64 -10.60
C ASP A 237 -16.92 12.06 -11.62
N THR A 238 -16.44 13.30 -11.56
CA THR A 238 -15.39 13.81 -12.45
C THR A 238 -14.25 14.45 -11.67
N LEU A 239 -13.09 14.59 -12.30
CA LEU A 239 -11.95 15.28 -11.70
C LEU A 239 -12.23 16.78 -11.46
N ASP A 240 -13.04 17.39 -12.30
CA ASP A 240 -13.41 18.82 -12.18
C ASP A 240 -14.27 19.08 -10.95
N ASP A 241 -15.02 18.09 -10.47
CA ASP A 241 -15.87 18.19 -9.29
C ASP A 241 -15.07 18.10 -7.97
N LEU A 242 -13.82 17.61 -8.02
CA LEU A 242 -12.96 17.52 -6.82
C LEU A 242 -12.65 18.91 -6.28
N PRO A 243 -12.97 19.22 -5.01
CA PRO A 243 -12.93 20.58 -4.46
C PRO A 243 -11.51 21.12 -4.22
N GLY A 244 -10.49 20.36 -4.49
CA GLY A 244 -9.09 20.76 -4.27
C GLY A 244 -8.17 19.55 -4.09
N ILE A 245 -7.04 19.75 -3.41
CA ILE A 245 -6.11 18.67 -3.07
C ILE A 245 -6.68 17.85 -1.92
N GLU A 246 -7.01 18.52 -0.82
CA GLU A 246 -7.71 17.97 0.34
C GLU A 246 -9.16 18.46 0.28
N ASP A 247 -10.09 17.59 0.65
CA ASP A 247 -11.51 17.92 0.62
C ASP A 247 -11.95 18.49 1.98
N PRO A 248 -12.42 19.74 2.04
CA PRO A 248 -12.93 20.33 3.29
C PRO A 248 -14.21 19.63 3.81
N ALA A 249 -14.90 18.84 2.99
CA ALA A 249 -16.04 18.03 3.39
C ALA A 249 -15.64 16.64 3.93
N ALA A 250 -14.36 16.28 3.91
CA ALA A 250 -13.85 15.07 4.55
C ALA A 250 -14.09 15.11 6.05
N ARG A 251 -14.68 14.06 6.58
CA ARG A 251 -14.93 13.93 8.02
C ARG A 251 -13.84 13.08 8.65
N HIS A 252 -13.05 13.68 9.54
CA HIS A 252 -11.98 13.00 10.23
C HIS A 252 -12.50 12.21 11.44
N MET A 253 -11.84 11.09 11.72
CA MET A 253 -12.25 10.11 12.72
C MET A 253 -11.20 9.95 13.81
N ARG A 254 -11.64 9.43 14.96
CA ARG A 254 -10.83 9.07 16.13
C ARG A 254 -11.34 7.77 16.74
N SER A 255 -10.67 7.27 17.78
CA SER A 255 -11.11 6.11 18.55
C SER A 255 -11.37 4.89 17.66
N HIS A 256 -10.29 4.46 16.96
CA HIS A 256 -10.33 3.28 16.09
C HIS A 256 -10.42 2.02 16.95
N GLU A 257 -11.37 1.17 16.62
CA GLU A 257 -11.59 -0.13 17.26
C GLU A 257 -11.62 -1.22 16.19
N HIS A 258 -11.21 -2.42 16.56
CA HIS A 258 -11.29 -3.58 15.67
C HIS A 258 -11.53 -4.87 16.43
N ARG A 259 -12.28 -5.79 15.82
CA ARG A 259 -12.44 -7.17 16.24
C ARG A 259 -12.21 -8.07 15.03
N LEU A 260 -11.08 -8.74 15.01
CA LEU A 260 -10.68 -9.61 13.90
C LEU A 260 -10.99 -11.06 14.24
N GLN A 261 -11.47 -11.80 13.25
CA GLN A 261 -11.57 -13.26 13.28
C GLN A 261 -10.54 -13.79 12.28
N PHE A 262 -9.70 -14.69 12.76
CA PHE A 262 -8.61 -15.27 11.96
C PHE A 262 -9.01 -16.64 11.42
N GLU A 263 -8.41 -17.05 10.32
CA GLU A 263 -8.48 -18.43 9.85
C GLU A 263 -7.85 -19.40 10.83
N ASP A 264 -8.38 -20.61 10.91
CA ASP A 264 -7.92 -21.63 11.83
C ASP A 264 -6.42 -21.88 11.69
N GLY A 265 -5.70 -21.69 12.78
CA GLY A 265 -4.26 -21.91 12.86
C GLY A 265 -3.41 -20.95 12.02
N SER A 266 -3.95 -19.82 11.62
CA SER A 266 -3.30 -18.77 10.83
C SER A 266 -3.40 -17.42 11.56
N ARG A 267 -2.63 -16.42 11.09
CA ARG A 267 -2.83 -15.01 11.45
C ARG A 267 -3.56 -14.23 10.35
N MET A 268 -4.03 -14.93 9.31
CA MET A 268 -4.78 -14.30 8.22
C MET A 268 -6.20 -13.99 8.68
N VAL A 269 -6.62 -12.75 8.50
CA VAL A 269 -7.97 -12.30 8.85
C VAL A 269 -8.97 -12.90 7.88
N HIS A 270 -10.06 -13.47 8.43
CA HIS A 270 -11.22 -13.96 7.67
C HIS A 270 -12.34 -12.92 7.66
N THR A 271 -12.69 -12.36 8.83
CA THR A 271 -13.65 -11.27 8.96
C THR A 271 -13.14 -10.22 9.94
N ALA A 272 -13.61 -8.99 9.81
CA ALA A 272 -13.29 -7.91 10.72
C ALA A 272 -14.53 -7.05 10.98
N ASP A 273 -14.82 -6.79 12.26
CA ASP A 273 -15.70 -5.71 12.70
C ASP A 273 -14.82 -4.53 13.10
N MET A 274 -15.03 -3.41 12.48
CA MET A 274 -14.21 -2.23 12.70
C MET A 274 -15.09 -1.01 12.95
N SER A 275 -14.59 -0.05 13.72
CA SER A 275 -15.32 1.19 13.97
C SER A 275 -14.38 2.34 14.25
N PHE A 276 -14.94 3.54 14.13
CA PHE A 276 -14.33 4.80 14.57
C PHE A 276 -15.42 5.83 14.89
N VAL A 277 -15.03 6.93 15.49
CA VAL A 277 -15.94 8.00 15.94
C VAL A 277 -15.60 9.30 15.23
N SER A 278 -16.60 9.97 14.66
CA SER A 278 -16.44 11.31 14.07
C SER A 278 -15.88 12.30 15.10
N VAL A 279 -14.90 13.09 14.68
CA VAL A 279 -14.35 14.17 15.51
C VAL A 279 -15.37 15.26 15.73
N ASP A 280 -16.17 15.59 14.71
CA ASP A 280 -17.07 16.75 14.71
C ASP A 280 -18.28 16.59 15.63
N ASP A 281 -18.97 15.44 15.54
CA ASP A 281 -20.27 15.23 16.21
C ASP A 281 -20.31 14.02 17.15
N GLY A 282 -19.21 13.23 17.22
CA GLY A 282 -19.13 12.03 18.05
C GLY A 282 -19.94 10.85 17.54
N THR A 283 -20.39 10.87 16.27
CA THR A 283 -21.12 9.76 15.67
C THR A 283 -20.21 8.54 15.53
N LEU A 284 -20.68 7.39 16.01
CA LEU A 284 -20.04 6.09 15.81
C LEU A 284 -20.36 5.57 14.41
N HIS A 285 -19.35 5.14 13.71
CA HIS A 285 -19.44 4.46 12.40
C HIS A 285 -18.87 3.06 12.54
N GLU A 286 -19.68 2.06 12.25
CA GLU A 286 -19.32 0.64 12.31
C GLU A 286 -19.36 0.06 10.91
N PHE A 287 -18.41 -0.80 10.59
CA PHE A 287 -18.36 -1.53 9.32
C PHE A 287 -17.84 -2.94 9.51
N HIS A 288 -18.38 -3.83 8.73
CA HIS A 288 -18.03 -5.25 8.71
C HIS A 288 -17.36 -5.60 7.41
N LEU A 289 -16.27 -6.36 7.48
CA LEU A 289 -15.47 -6.80 6.34
C LEU A 289 -15.48 -8.32 6.27
N GLU A 290 -15.77 -8.85 5.06
CA GLU A 290 -15.68 -10.28 4.75
C GLU A 290 -14.63 -10.48 3.66
N LYS A 291 -13.63 -11.33 3.93
CA LYS A 291 -12.58 -11.63 2.96
C LYS A 291 -13.15 -12.39 1.75
N ILE A 292 -12.76 -11.93 0.56
CA ILE A 292 -13.02 -12.62 -0.70
C ILE A 292 -11.82 -13.52 -1.03
N PHE A 293 -10.63 -12.93 -1.15
CA PHE A 293 -9.36 -13.65 -1.30
C PHE A 293 -8.17 -12.80 -0.81
N THR A 294 -6.99 -13.40 -0.79
CA THR A 294 -5.77 -12.76 -0.29
C THR A 294 -4.77 -12.51 -1.42
N PHE A 295 -4.37 -11.25 -1.58
CA PHE A 295 -3.25 -10.83 -2.42
C PHE A 295 -1.97 -10.77 -1.59
N ARG A 296 -0.88 -11.39 -2.06
CA ARG A 296 0.42 -11.41 -1.37
C ARG A 296 1.28 -10.25 -1.84
N MET A 297 1.68 -9.41 -0.89
CA MET A 297 2.47 -8.20 -1.14
C MET A 297 3.88 -8.51 -1.64
N LYS A 298 4.38 -9.74 -1.48
CA LYS A 298 5.64 -10.18 -2.09
C LYS A 298 5.63 -10.02 -3.62
N GLY A 299 4.48 -10.14 -4.27
CA GLY A 299 4.32 -9.94 -5.70
C GLY A 299 4.70 -8.54 -6.20
N ILE A 300 4.87 -7.58 -5.29
CA ILE A 300 5.38 -6.25 -5.58
C ILE A 300 6.62 -5.89 -4.75
N GLY A 301 7.33 -6.91 -4.24
CA GLY A 301 8.63 -6.79 -3.61
C GLY A 301 8.65 -6.74 -2.09
N TYR A 302 7.51 -6.74 -1.36
CA TYR A 302 7.54 -6.76 0.10
C TYR A 302 8.03 -8.12 0.62
N HIS A 303 9.12 -8.10 1.36
CA HIS A 303 9.75 -9.30 1.93
C HIS A 303 10.12 -10.38 0.89
N HIS A 304 10.15 -10.01 -0.38
CA HIS A 304 10.52 -10.94 -1.45
C HIS A 304 12.01 -11.33 -1.31
N PRO A 305 12.36 -12.63 -1.33
CA PRO A 305 13.73 -13.07 -1.09
C PRO A 305 14.74 -12.58 -2.12
N GLU A 306 14.30 -12.36 -3.38
CA GLU A 306 15.15 -11.89 -4.46
C GLU A 306 14.83 -10.47 -4.92
N TRP A 307 13.55 -10.09 -5.00
CA TRP A 307 13.05 -8.81 -5.50
C TRP A 307 12.62 -7.88 -4.39
N GLY A 308 13.22 -8.02 -3.18
CA GLY A 308 12.97 -7.13 -2.07
C GLY A 308 13.29 -5.67 -2.41
N HIS A 309 12.60 -4.76 -1.75
CA HIS A 309 12.71 -3.33 -2.01
C HIS A 309 14.15 -2.81 -1.88
N GLY A 310 14.62 -2.08 -2.90
CA GLY A 310 15.97 -1.56 -2.96
C GLY A 310 17.05 -2.62 -3.21
N ALA A 311 16.68 -3.84 -3.64
CA ALA A 311 17.63 -4.89 -3.96
C ALA A 311 18.40 -4.55 -5.27
N TRP A 312 19.73 -4.60 -5.20
CA TRP A 312 20.58 -4.42 -6.38
C TRP A 312 20.57 -5.66 -7.26
N LYS A 313 20.11 -5.51 -8.51
CA LYS A 313 20.04 -6.59 -9.52
C LYS A 313 20.88 -6.34 -10.76
N GLY A 314 21.66 -5.24 -10.79
CA GLY A 314 22.41 -4.80 -11.97
C GLY A 314 21.87 -3.47 -12.52
N ASP A 315 22.42 -3.01 -13.64
CA ASP A 315 22.03 -1.73 -14.25
C ASP A 315 20.56 -1.70 -14.70
N LEU A 316 20.06 -2.86 -15.18
CA LEU A 316 18.64 -3.14 -15.41
C LEU A 316 18.43 -4.65 -15.34
N ALA A 317 17.45 -5.07 -14.56
CA ALA A 317 16.99 -6.46 -14.51
C ALA A 317 15.47 -6.50 -14.40
N MET A 318 14.88 -7.51 -15.05
CA MET A 318 13.44 -7.77 -15.03
C MET A 318 13.19 -9.27 -14.86
N ALA A 319 12.06 -9.61 -14.26
CA ALA A 319 11.59 -11.00 -14.18
C ALA A 319 10.07 -11.03 -14.04
N SER A 320 9.49 -12.17 -14.32
CA SER A 320 8.11 -12.50 -13.97
C SER A 320 8.03 -13.82 -13.23
N GLU A 321 7.03 -13.96 -12.39
CA GLU A 321 6.72 -15.18 -11.65
C GLU A 321 5.21 -15.32 -11.48
N SER A 322 4.76 -16.53 -11.15
CA SER A 322 3.36 -16.77 -10.77
C SER A 322 3.26 -17.92 -9.78
N TRP A 323 2.20 -17.92 -8.99
CA TRP A 323 1.88 -18.99 -8.04
C TRP A 323 0.38 -19.16 -7.86
N ASN A 324 -0.02 -20.40 -7.55
CA ASN A 324 -1.37 -20.70 -7.12
C ASN A 324 -1.60 -20.12 -5.71
N MET A 325 -2.65 -19.32 -5.54
CA MET A 325 -2.93 -18.64 -4.26
C MET A 325 -3.33 -19.62 -3.15
N ASP A 326 -3.96 -20.76 -3.49
CA ASP A 326 -4.37 -21.79 -2.53
C ASP A 326 -3.18 -22.63 -2.01
N GLU A 327 -2.02 -22.58 -2.69
CA GLU A 327 -0.81 -23.33 -2.30
C GLU A 327 0.18 -22.49 -1.48
N VAL A 328 -0.17 -21.24 -1.15
CA VAL A 328 0.72 -20.34 -0.39
C VAL A 328 0.75 -20.73 1.08
N ASP A 329 1.94 -21.00 1.60
CA ASP A 329 2.16 -21.28 3.04
C ASP A 329 2.16 -19.98 3.85
N ASP A 330 1.14 -19.81 4.68
CA ASP A 330 0.98 -18.68 5.60
C ASP A 330 1.98 -18.66 6.75
N GLN A 331 2.75 -19.72 6.96
CA GLN A 331 3.77 -19.77 8.02
C GLN A 331 5.12 -19.18 7.56
N VAL A 332 5.25 -18.88 6.27
CA VAL A 332 6.47 -18.27 5.72
C VAL A 332 6.39 -16.76 5.83
N TYR A 333 7.45 -16.13 6.35
CA TYR A 333 7.48 -14.69 6.65
C TYR A 333 7.17 -13.79 5.44
N GLU A 334 7.69 -14.14 4.26
CA GLU A 334 7.45 -13.42 3.01
C GLU A 334 5.98 -13.39 2.59
N ASN A 335 5.14 -14.28 3.14
CA ASN A 335 3.71 -14.36 2.85
C ASN A 335 2.83 -13.66 3.89
N GLN A 336 3.42 -13.07 4.96
CA GLN A 336 2.65 -12.46 6.05
C GLN A 336 2.11 -11.06 5.73
N HIS A 337 2.81 -10.31 4.88
CA HIS A 337 2.31 -9.02 4.42
C HIS A 337 1.36 -9.24 3.26
N CYS A 338 0.10 -8.95 3.49
CA CYS A 338 -0.94 -9.21 2.49
C CYS A 338 -2.02 -8.13 2.50
N GLN A 339 -2.76 -8.09 1.40
CA GLN A 339 -4.02 -7.36 1.30
C GLN A 339 -5.15 -8.34 0.99
N HIS A 340 -6.15 -8.37 1.85
CA HIS A 340 -7.37 -9.10 1.59
C HIS A 340 -8.31 -8.22 0.77
N LEU A 341 -8.73 -8.66 -0.40
CA LEU A 341 -9.88 -8.08 -1.05
C LEU A 341 -11.11 -8.42 -0.20
N VAL A 342 -11.88 -7.41 0.18
CA VAL A 342 -12.99 -7.57 1.12
C VAL A 342 -14.28 -6.98 0.59
N ARG A 343 -15.40 -7.65 0.85
CA ARG A 343 -16.73 -7.06 0.84
C ARG A 343 -16.91 -6.27 2.14
N ALA A 344 -17.38 -5.05 2.02
CA ALA A 344 -17.59 -4.17 3.17
C ALA A 344 -19.06 -3.82 3.31
N THR A 345 -19.57 -3.79 4.55
CA THR A 345 -20.90 -3.27 4.86
C THR A 345 -20.81 -2.17 5.93
N MET A 346 -21.55 -1.07 5.74
CA MET A 346 -21.64 0.05 6.67
C MET A 346 -23.09 0.54 6.70
N GLY A 347 -23.85 0.16 7.72
CA GLY A 347 -25.31 0.33 7.73
C GLY A 347 -25.95 -0.41 6.55
N ASP A 348 -26.72 0.29 5.71
CA ASP A 348 -27.36 -0.28 4.51
C ASP A 348 -26.44 -0.26 3.27
N ARG A 349 -25.22 0.30 3.37
CA ARG A 349 -24.27 0.36 2.27
C ARG A 349 -23.51 -0.94 2.14
N VAL A 350 -23.37 -1.39 0.91
CA VAL A 350 -22.47 -2.49 0.52
C VAL A 350 -21.39 -1.91 -0.40
N GLY A 351 -20.15 -2.24 -0.13
CA GLY A 351 -19.00 -1.75 -0.88
C GLY A 351 -17.94 -2.83 -1.03
N ILE A 352 -16.82 -2.44 -1.59
CA ILE A 352 -15.65 -3.27 -1.78
C ILE A 352 -14.41 -2.47 -1.42
N GLY A 353 -13.40 -3.15 -0.96
CA GLY A 353 -12.13 -2.52 -0.61
C GLY A 353 -11.10 -3.53 -0.20
N VAL A 354 -10.17 -3.07 0.58
CA VAL A 354 -9.02 -3.86 1.00
C VAL A 354 -8.89 -3.82 2.51
N LEU A 355 -8.47 -4.93 3.08
CA LEU A 355 -7.88 -4.96 4.42
C LEU A 355 -6.42 -5.41 4.28
N GLU A 356 -5.51 -4.46 4.33
CA GLU A 356 -4.08 -4.77 4.48
C GLU A 356 -3.79 -5.14 5.92
N GLN A 357 -3.05 -6.23 6.08
CA GLN A 357 -2.52 -6.63 7.38
C GLN A 357 -1.04 -6.92 7.32
N LEU A 358 -0.35 -6.53 8.40
CA LEU A 358 0.96 -7.06 8.76
C LEU A 358 0.96 -7.32 10.26
N CYS A 359 0.75 -8.58 10.63
CA CYS A 359 0.62 -9.04 12.01
C CYS A 359 1.78 -9.99 12.35
N VAL A 360 2.95 -9.44 12.69
CA VAL A 360 4.14 -10.22 13.05
C VAL A 360 4.59 -9.87 14.46
N GLY A 361 5.21 -10.84 15.13
CA GLY A 361 5.63 -10.70 16.52
C GLY A 361 4.49 -10.91 17.53
N PRO A 362 4.76 -10.76 18.82
CA PRO A 362 3.76 -10.90 19.86
C PRO A 362 2.73 -9.78 19.83
N TYR A 363 1.45 -10.13 19.96
CA TYR A 363 0.36 -9.17 20.05
C TYR A 363 -0.69 -9.66 21.06
N ARG A 364 -0.69 -9.04 22.23
CA ARG A 364 -1.45 -9.48 23.41
C ARG A 364 -2.97 -9.48 23.22
N PRO A 365 -3.60 -8.48 22.54
CA PRO A 365 -5.06 -8.45 22.40
C PRO A 365 -5.66 -9.71 21.77
N TYR A 366 -4.90 -10.41 20.91
CA TYR A 366 -5.32 -11.66 20.27
C TYR A 366 -4.53 -12.88 20.75
N GLY A 367 -3.82 -12.78 21.87
CA GLY A 367 -3.06 -13.91 22.42
C GLY A 367 -1.92 -14.41 21.54
N MET A 368 -1.47 -13.61 20.58
CA MET A 368 -0.36 -13.99 19.70
C MET A 368 0.96 -13.94 20.44
N GLU A 369 1.66 -15.08 20.51
CA GLU A 369 2.98 -15.22 21.13
C GLU A 369 4.04 -15.53 20.06
N GLY A 370 5.29 -15.07 20.29
CA GLY A 370 6.38 -15.29 19.36
C GLY A 370 6.24 -14.53 18.05
N PHE A 371 7.20 -14.74 17.12
CA PHE A 371 7.27 -13.94 15.89
C PHE A 371 6.20 -14.34 14.88
N MET A 372 6.00 -15.67 14.69
CA MET A 372 5.05 -16.25 13.74
C MET A 372 4.08 -17.25 14.40
N ALA A 373 4.11 -17.37 15.74
CA ALA A 373 3.23 -18.31 16.43
C ALA A 373 1.76 -17.96 16.19
N ARG A 374 0.94 -18.98 15.99
CA ARG A 374 -0.51 -18.88 15.72
C ARG A 374 -1.23 -18.23 16.90
N SER A 375 -2.36 -17.61 16.63
CA SER A 375 -3.34 -17.30 17.68
C SER A 375 -3.84 -18.62 18.30
N GLY A 376 -3.84 -18.72 19.62
CA GLY A 376 -4.36 -19.89 20.36
C GLY A 376 -5.86 -19.96 20.29
#